data_aecc2fc6a00678380177d4fea61a7d93
#
_entry.id   aecc2fc6a00678380177d4fea61a7d93
#
_cell.length_a   1.000
_cell.length_b   1.000
_cell.length_c   1.000
_cell.angle_alpha   90.00
_cell.angle_beta   90.00
_cell.angle_gamma   90.00
#
_symmetry.space_group_name_H-M   'P 1'
#
loop_
_entity.id
_entity.type
_entity.pdbx_description
1 polymer ?
#
loop_
_entity_poly.entity_id
_entity_poly.type
_entity_poly.pdbx_seq_one_letter_code
_entity_poly.pdbx_strand_id
1 'polypeptide(L)'
;MHIETAANVLRWLRGVVWSGKYKDAVQKAMQDLIATQRGDRGWADIGTTPSTAFATGRALVALQTAGLLVSDEVYQKGVKYLLSTQQEDGSWFVRSRSMTFQPYFDSGFPHGFDQWISAVGTSWATLALSLAAPAHTPTAANGQ
;
A
#
# COMPACT_ATOMS: atom_id res chain seq x y z
N MET A 1 -20.19 3.07 -7.89
CA MET A 1 -19.74 2.09 -6.87
C MET A 1 -18.65 2.77 -6.07
N HIS A 2 -18.95 3.21 -4.86
CA HIS A 2 -17.95 3.81 -3.99
C HIS A 2 -16.92 2.74 -3.65
N ILE A 3 -15.72 2.94 -4.15
CA ILE A 3 -14.55 2.20 -3.69
C ILE A 3 -14.28 2.72 -2.27
N GLU A 4 -14.95 2.16 -1.29
CA GLU A 4 -14.44 2.18 0.06
C GLU A 4 -13.19 1.31 0.05
N THR A 5 -12.21 1.89 -0.59
CA THR A 5 -10.78 1.73 -0.52
C THR A 5 -10.23 0.31 -0.37
N ALA A 6 -9.00 0.15 -0.85
CA ALA A 6 -8.10 -0.97 -0.64
C ALA A 6 -8.19 -1.60 0.79
N ALA A 7 -8.62 -0.86 1.83
CA ALA A 7 -8.83 -1.40 3.18
C ALA A 7 -9.98 -2.39 3.29
N ASN A 8 -11.10 -2.10 2.65
CA ASN A 8 -12.23 -3.02 2.66
C ASN A 8 -11.93 -4.22 1.77
N VAL A 9 -11.22 -3.99 0.65
CA VAL A 9 -10.73 -5.05 -0.21
C VAL A 9 -9.76 -5.96 0.55
N LEU A 10 -8.79 -5.42 1.31
CA LEU A 10 -7.86 -6.20 2.12
C LEU A 10 -8.55 -7.04 3.20
N ARG A 11 -9.47 -6.44 3.96
CA ARG A 11 -10.20 -7.18 5.01
C ARG A 11 -11.07 -8.27 4.40
N TRP A 12 -11.68 -7.99 3.26
CA TRP A 12 -12.52 -8.92 2.53
C TRP A 12 -11.69 -10.05 1.90
N LEU A 13 -10.58 -9.71 1.24
CA LEU A 13 -9.65 -10.67 0.64
C LEU A 13 -9.04 -11.63 1.67
N ARG A 14 -8.64 -11.17 2.85
CA ARG A 14 -8.12 -12.06 3.91
C ARG A 14 -9.13 -13.10 4.34
N GLY A 15 -10.39 -12.74 4.48
CA GLY A 15 -11.46 -13.70 4.82
C GLY A 15 -11.80 -14.65 3.69
N VAL A 16 -11.73 -14.20 2.45
CA VAL A 16 -12.21 -14.90 1.26
C VAL A 16 -11.13 -15.81 0.67
N VAL A 17 -9.87 -15.38 0.63
CA VAL A 17 -8.73 -16.19 0.16
C VAL A 17 -8.56 -17.44 1.06
N TRP A 18 -8.79 -17.29 2.36
CA TRP A 18 -8.70 -18.41 3.32
C TRP A 18 -9.77 -19.49 3.12
N SER A 19 -10.93 -19.14 2.56
CA SER A 19 -12.03 -20.09 2.42
C SER A 19 -12.07 -20.85 1.10
N GLY A 20 -11.27 -20.44 0.10
CA GLY A 20 -11.28 -21.00 -1.26
C GLY A 20 -12.62 -20.89 -2.01
N LYS A 21 -13.66 -20.41 -1.33
CA LYS A 21 -15.06 -20.45 -1.76
C LYS A 21 -15.46 -19.34 -2.75
N TYR A 22 -14.59 -18.33 -2.91
CA TYR A 22 -14.94 -17.12 -3.66
C TYR A 22 -13.82 -16.69 -4.62
N LYS A 23 -13.18 -17.66 -5.27
CA LYS A 23 -12.07 -17.41 -6.19
C LYS A 23 -12.40 -16.36 -7.26
N ASP A 24 -13.59 -16.48 -7.85
CA ASP A 24 -14.01 -15.56 -8.92
C ASP A 24 -14.25 -14.14 -8.39
N ALA A 25 -14.78 -14.01 -7.16
CA ALA A 25 -14.98 -12.72 -6.52
C ALA A 25 -13.65 -12.05 -6.15
N VAL A 26 -12.65 -12.83 -5.70
CA VAL A 26 -11.29 -12.32 -5.45
C VAL A 26 -10.66 -11.85 -6.76
N GLN A 27 -10.76 -12.64 -7.82
CA GLN A 27 -10.23 -12.28 -9.14
C GLN A 27 -10.89 -10.99 -9.67
N LYS A 28 -12.22 -10.88 -9.54
CA LYS A 28 -12.92 -9.67 -9.92
C LYS A 28 -12.46 -8.45 -9.13
N ALA A 29 -12.37 -8.55 -7.80
CA ALA A 29 -11.90 -7.47 -6.94
C ALA A 29 -10.46 -7.06 -7.26
N MET A 30 -9.59 -8.01 -7.59
CA MET A 30 -8.22 -7.76 -8.04
C MET A 30 -8.22 -6.97 -9.35
N GLN A 31 -9.01 -7.37 -10.35
CA GLN A 31 -9.13 -6.66 -11.63
C GLN A 31 -9.70 -5.24 -11.44
N ASP A 32 -10.72 -5.09 -10.61
CA ASP A 32 -11.30 -3.79 -10.30
C ASP A 32 -10.25 -2.86 -9.64
N LEU A 33 -9.42 -3.39 -8.72
CA LEU A 33 -8.35 -2.63 -8.08
C LEU A 33 -7.23 -2.28 -9.08
N ILE A 34 -6.82 -3.18 -9.94
CA ILE A 34 -5.85 -2.93 -11.02
C ILE A 34 -6.34 -1.80 -11.92
N ALA A 35 -7.62 -1.81 -12.30
CA ALA A 35 -8.20 -0.79 -13.17
C ALA A 35 -8.21 0.61 -12.55
N THR A 36 -8.03 0.74 -11.23
CA THR A 36 -7.94 2.04 -10.54
C THR A 36 -6.53 2.59 -10.43
N GLN A 37 -5.50 1.88 -10.90
CA GLN A 37 -4.13 2.41 -10.97
C GLN A 37 -4.08 3.62 -11.88
N ARG A 38 -3.43 4.67 -11.42
CA ARG A 38 -3.38 5.97 -12.12
C ARG A 38 -2.18 6.10 -13.04
N GLY A 39 -2.21 7.16 -13.86
CA GLY A 39 -1.12 7.49 -14.77
C GLY A 39 0.20 7.81 -14.07
N ASP A 40 0.17 8.26 -12.82
CA ASP A 40 1.35 8.45 -11.96
C ASP A 40 1.87 7.12 -11.35
N ARG A 41 1.24 5.99 -11.68
CA ARG A 41 1.56 4.62 -11.23
C ARG A 41 1.13 4.29 -9.81
N GLY A 42 0.53 5.24 -9.09
CA GLY A 42 0.01 5.07 -7.72
C GLY A 42 -1.48 4.80 -7.69
N TRP A 43 -1.98 4.72 -6.47
CA TRP A 43 -3.41 4.64 -6.15
C TRP A 43 -3.80 5.78 -5.23
N ALA A 44 -5.05 6.19 -5.32
CA ALA A 44 -5.66 7.18 -4.45
C ALA A 44 -6.75 6.56 -3.58
N ASP A 45 -7.01 7.18 -2.42
CA ASP A 45 -8.08 6.74 -1.52
C ASP A 45 -9.47 7.04 -2.09
N ILE A 46 -9.59 8.18 -2.77
CA ILE A 46 -10.82 8.65 -3.38
C ILE A 46 -10.51 9.08 -4.82
N GLY A 47 -11.45 8.87 -5.74
CA GLY A 47 -11.24 9.12 -7.16
C GLY A 47 -10.79 10.54 -7.54
N THR A 48 -11.09 11.54 -6.72
CA THR A 48 -10.78 12.96 -6.95
C THR A 48 -9.48 13.46 -6.29
N THR A 49 -8.82 12.60 -5.49
CA THR A 49 -7.61 12.99 -4.73
C THR A 49 -6.34 12.48 -5.41
N PRO A 50 -5.17 13.10 -5.19
CA PRO A 50 -3.90 12.58 -5.66
C PRO A 50 -3.62 11.16 -5.15
N SER A 51 -2.77 10.42 -5.85
CA SER A 51 -2.20 9.17 -5.36
C SER A 51 -1.40 9.41 -4.09
N THR A 52 -1.42 8.45 -3.17
CA THR A 52 -0.69 8.54 -1.89
C THR A 52 0.08 7.26 -1.62
N ALA A 53 1.13 7.34 -0.80
CA ALA A 53 1.85 6.17 -0.33
C ALA A 53 0.96 5.25 0.51
N PHE A 54 -0.01 5.82 1.25
CA PHE A 54 -0.99 5.07 2.01
C PHE A 54 -1.88 4.20 1.11
N ALA A 55 -2.52 4.80 0.10
CA ALA A 55 -3.39 4.06 -0.82
C ALA A 55 -2.59 3.08 -1.70
N THR A 56 -1.42 3.49 -2.19
CA THR A 56 -0.56 2.66 -3.04
C THR A 56 -0.01 1.47 -2.27
N GLY A 57 0.53 1.68 -1.06
CA GLY A 57 1.04 0.58 -0.24
C GLY A 57 -0.04 -0.45 0.07
N ARG A 58 -1.24 0.01 0.43
CA ARG A 58 -2.39 -0.87 0.68
C ARG A 58 -2.84 -1.64 -0.56
N ALA A 59 -2.88 -0.97 -1.72
CA ALA A 59 -3.25 -1.61 -2.98
C ALA A 59 -2.25 -2.73 -3.33
N LEU A 60 -0.95 -2.47 -3.23
CA LEU A 60 0.08 -3.47 -3.51
C LEU A 60 -0.01 -4.67 -2.57
N VAL A 61 -0.18 -4.46 -1.27
CA VAL A 61 -0.35 -5.55 -0.31
C VAL A 61 -1.61 -6.36 -0.60
N ALA A 62 -2.72 -5.68 -0.99
CA ALA A 62 -3.96 -6.35 -1.37
C ALA A 62 -3.78 -7.23 -2.62
N LEU A 63 -3.15 -6.67 -3.66
CA LEU A 63 -2.90 -7.37 -4.93
C LEU A 63 -2.01 -8.60 -4.72
N GLN A 64 -0.92 -8.46 -3.96
CA GLN A 64 -0.04 -9.58 -3.63
C GLN A 64 -0.77 -10.65 -2.82
N THR A 65 -1.58 -10.26 -1.85
CA THR A 65 -2.40 -11.19 -1.04
C THR A 65 -3.44 -11.92 -1.90
N ALA A 66 -3.95 -11.27 -2.96
CA ALA A 66 -4.86 -11.87 -3.93
C ALA A 66 -4.17 -12.77 -4.95
N GLY A 67 -2.83 -12.84 -4.93
CA GLY A 67 -2.03 -13.71 -5.80
C GLY A 67 -1.42 -13.02 -7.02
N LEU A 68 -1.47 -11.69 -7.12
CA LEU A 68 -0.73 -10.97 -8.16
C LEU A 68 0.77 -11.13 -7.90
N LEU A 69 1.51 -11.51 -8.93
CA LEU A 69 2.96 -11.67 -8.81
C LEU A 69 3.64 -10.32 -8.64
N VAL A 70 4.67 -10.29 -7.81
CA VAL A 70 5.52 -9.10 -7.63
C VAL A 70 6.18 -8.65 -8.94
N SER A 71 6.46 -9.59 -9.85
CA SER A 71 7.03 -9.32 -11.17
C SER A 71 6.02 -8.74 -12.17
N ASP A 72 4.73 -8.69 -11.83
CA ASP A 72 3.71 -8.10 -12.70
C ASP A 72 3.95 -6.60 -12.92
N GLU A 73 3.68 -6.13 -14.13
CA GLU A 73 3.93 -4.73 -14.52
C GLU A 73 3.15 -3.73 -13.66
N VAL A 74 1.92 -4.07 -13.31
CA VAL A 74 1.06 -3.23 -12.44
C VAL A 74 1.69 -3.09 -11.05
N TYR A 75 2.16 -4.22 -10.49
CA TYR A 75 2.85 -4.22 -9.20
C TYR A 75 4.12 -3.39 -9.24
N GLN A 76 4.96 -3.60 -10.25
CA GLN A 76 6.23 -2.88 -10.42
C GLN A 76 6.04 -1.38 -10.65
N LYS A 77 4.96 -0.95 -11.31
CA LYS A 77 4.59 0.46 -11.43
C LYS A 77 4.32 1.09 -10.06
N GLY A 78 3.56 0.39 -9.20
CA GLY A 78 3.29 0.84 -7.84
C GLY A 78 4.54 0.91 -6.96
N VAL A 79 5.44 -0.07 -7.08
CA VAL A 79 6.75 -0.05 -6.41
C VAL A 79 7.56 1.18 -6.83
N LYS A 80 7.61 1.49 -8.12
CA LYS A 80 8.30 2.68 -8.64
C LYS A 80 7.68 3.98 -8.11
N TYR A 81 6.36 4.04 -7.98
CA TYR A 81 5.69 5.18 -7.37
C TYR A 81 6.17 5.38 -5.92
N LEU A 82 6.15 4.32 -5.10
CA LEU A 82 6.62 4.41 -3.72
C LEU A 82 8.07 4.87 -3.63
N LEU A 83 8.97 4.25 -4.39
CA LEU A 83 10.40 4.60 -4.39
C LEU A 83 10.65 6.05 -4.85
N SER A 84 9.86 6.55 -5.81
CA SER A 84 10.01 7.93 -6.33
C SER A 84 9.42 9.00 -5.42
N THR A 85 8.59 8.63 -4.46
CA THR A 85 7.91 9.57 -3.54
C THR A 85 8.41 9.48 -2.10
N GLN A 86 9.39 8.61 -1.83
CA GLN A 86 10.03 8.51 -0.52
C GLN A 86 10.81 9.80 -0.20
N GLN A 87 10.67 10.29 1.03
CA GLN A 87 11.41 11.45 1.53
C GLN A 87 12.84 11.05 1.93
N GLU A 88 13.73 12.02 2.06
CA GLU A 88 15.14 11.81 2.44
C GLU A 88 15.28 11.13 3.82
N ASP A 89 14.34 11.36 4.73
CA ASP A 89 14.28 10.73 6.05
C ASP A 89 13.74 9.28 6.03
N GLY A 90 13.43 8.76 4.83
CA GLY A 90 12.87 7.42 4.62
C GLY A 90 11.36 7.32 4.80
N SER A 91 10.69 8.38 5.21
CA SER A 91 9.23 8.42 5.37
C SER A 91 8.51 8.75 4.07
N TRP A 92 7.18 8.67 4.11
CA TRP A 92 6.29 9.17 3.05
C TRP A 92 5.33 10.19 3.62
N PHE A 93 5.26 11.33 2.95
CA PHE A 93 4.25 12.33 3.27
C PHE A 93 2.88 11.89 2.76
N VAL A 94 1.88 11.96 3.63
CA VAL A 94 0.46 11.80 3.29
C VAL A 94 -0.33 12.91 3.96
N ARG A 95 -1.13 13.64 3.18
CA ARG A 95 -1.94 14.74 3.70
C ARG A 95 -3.15 14.20 4.46
N SER A 96 -3.35 14.69 5.68
CA SER A 96 -4.55 14.41 6.46
C SER A 96 -5.78 15.07 5.82
N ARG A 97 -6.89 14.35 5.84
CA ARG A 97 -8.21 14.84 5.43
C ARG A 97 -9.21 14.80 6.58
N SER A 98 -8.76 14.38 7.75
CA SER A 98 -9.59 14.37 8.94
C SER A 98 -9.80 15.80 9.43
N MET A 99 -11.03 16.10 9.86
CA MET A 99 -11.27 17.32 10.62
C MET A 99 -10.59 17.21 11.98
N THR A 100 -9.89 18.27 12.38
CA THR A 100 -9.26 18.34 13.70
C THR A 100 -10.36 18.45 14.77
N PHE A 101 -10.53 17.37 15.52
CA PHE A 101 -11.46 17.32 16.65
C PHE A 101 -10.74 17.11 17.99
N GLN A 102 -9.44 16.95 17.96
CA GLN A 102 -8.58 16.81 19.15
C GLN A 102 -7.45 17.84 19.15
N PRO A 103 -6.94 18.23 20.32
CA PRO A 103 -5.73 19.05 20.40
C PRO A 103 -4.56 18.39 19.65
N TYR A 104 -3.71 19.22 19.06
CA TYR A 104 -2.48 18.75 18.44
C TYR A 104 -1.61 18.02 19.45
N PHE A 105 -1.16 16.85 19.09
CA PHE A 105 -0.19 16.07 19.84
C PHE A 105 0.96 15.68 18.90
N ASP A 106 2.18 16.02 19.30
CA ASP A 106 3.37 15.64 18.54
C ASP A 106 3.81 14.23 18.94
N SER A 107 3.82 13.33 17.96
CA SER A 107 4.28 11.95 18.15
C SER A 107 5.78 11.77 17.93
N GLY A 108 6.48 12.81 17.48
CA GLY A 108 7.86 12.75 17.02
C GLY A 108 8.03 12.20 15.60
N PHE A 109 6.95 11.78 14.94
CA PHE A 109 7.01 11.41 13.53
C PHE A 109 7.01 12.69 12.65
N PRO A 110 7.76 12.72 11.53
CA PRO A 110 7.79 13.89 10.66
C PRO A 110 6.40 14.24 10.10
N HIS A 111 6.30 15.45 9.51
CA HIS A 111 5.15 16.00 8.80
C HIS A 111 4.08 16.69 9.68
N GLY A 112 4.38 17.10 10.92
CA GLY A 112 3.56 17.99 11.72
C GLY A 112 2.10 17.52 11.85
N PHE A 113 1.13 18.32 11.37
CA PHE A 113 -0.29 17.94 11.44
C PHE A 113 -0.64 16.68 10.63
N ASP A 114 0.17 16.31 9.67
CA ASP A 114 -0.01 15.13 8.83
C ASP A 114 0.76 13.89 9.34
N GLN A 115 1.40 13.99 10.52
CA GLN A 115 2.28 12.96 11.08
C GLN A 115 1.60 11.59 11.22
N TRP A 116 0.36 11.54 11.68
CA TRP A 116 -0.35 10.29 11.94
C TRP A 116 -0.65 9.50 10.66
N ILE A 117 -1.22 10.16 9.66
CA ILE A 117 -1.50 9.50 8.39
C ILE A 117 -0.22 9.21 7.60
N SER A 118 0.81 10.05 7.75
CA SER A 118 2.13 9.81 7.16
C SER A 118 2.82 8.60 7.80
N ALA A 119 2.71 8.42 9.13
CA ALA A 119 3.22 7.22 9.80
C ALA A 119 2.52 5.95 9.30
N VAL A 120 1.20 6.00 9.15
CA VAL A 120 0.43 4.87 8.62
C VAL A 120 0.76 4.62 7.15
N GLY A 121 0.90 5.68 6.34
CA GLY A 121 1.31 5.59 4.94
C GLY A 121 2.71 5.00 4.79
N THR A 122 3.65 5.42 5.64
CA THR A 122 5.02 4.88 5.70
C THR A 122 5.00 3.39 6.05
N SER A 123 4.19 2.97 7.01
CA SER A 123 4.05 1.57 7.40
C SER A 123 3.55 0.70 6.25
N TRP A 124 2.52 1.15 5.51
CA TRP A 124 2.00 0.41 4.36
C TRP A 124 2.96 0.39 3.18
N ALA A 125 3.65 1.50 2.90
CA ALA A 125 4.67 1.56 1.86
C ALA A 125 5.84 0.61 2.17
N THR A 126 6.33 0.63 3.42
CA THR A 126 7.41 -0.26 3.87
C THR A 126 7.00 -1.73 3.75
N LEU A 127 5.79 -2.08 4.18
CA LEU A 127 5.27 -3.44 4.04
C LEU A 127 5.22 -3.88 2.57
N ALA A 128 4.67 -3.04 1.68
CA ALA A 128 4.59 -3.34 0.25
C ALA A 128 5.98 -3.54 -0.38
N LEU A 129 6.94 -2.68 -0.04
CA LEU A 129 8.32 -2.80 -0.53
C LEU A 129 9.03 -4.03 0.04
N SER A 130 8.79 -4.38 1.30
CA SER A 130 9.34 -5.60 1.92
C SER A 130 8.85 -6.88 1.23
N LEU A 131 7.58 -6.90 0.83
CA LEU A 131 7.00 -8.00 0.05
C LEU A 131 7.55 -8.07 -1.38
N ALA A 132 7.98 -6.92 -1.92
CA ALA A 132 8.59 -6.82 -3.26
C ALA A 132 10.08 -7.16 -3.27
N ALA A 133 10.74 -7.10 -2.13
CA ALA A 133 12.16 -7.38 -2.02
C ALA A 133 12.46 -8.87 -2.32
N PRO A 134 13.55 -9.18 -3.03
CA PRO A 134 13.97 -10.56 -3.19
C PRO A 134 14.26 -11.19 -1.83
N ALA A 135 13.88 -12.46 -1.65
CA ALA A 135 14.17 -13.19 -0.43
C ALA A 135 15.68 -13.16 -0.16
N HIS A 136 16.07 -12.64 1.01
CA HIS A 136 17.47 -12.65 1.41
C HIS A 136 17.89 -14.12 1.68
N THR A 137 18.66 -14.69 0.76
CA THR A 137 19.30 -15.98 1.01
C THR A 137 20.46 -15.69 1.98
N PRO A 138 20.42 -16.19 3.24
CA PRO A 138 21.56 -16.01 4.11
C PRO A 138 22.75 -16.71 3.46
N THR A 139 23.78 -15.95 3.15
CA THR A 139 25.06 -16.53 2.73
C THR A 139 25.55 -17.40 3.89
N ALA A 140 25.60 -18.70 3.67
CA ALA A 140 26.20 -19.60 4.64
C ALA A 140 27.63 -19.07 4.93
N ALA A 141 27.83 -18.62 6.16
CA ALA A 141 29.18 -18.31 6.63
C ALA A 141 29.99 -19.58 6.54
N ASN A 142 30.86 -19.68 5.51
CA ASN A 142 31.84 -20.72 5.42
C ASN A 142 32.77 -20.53 6.63
N GLY A 143 32.51 -21.35 7.66
CA GLY A 143 33.45 -21.53 8.76
C GLY A 143 34.74 -22.12 8.22
N GLN A 144 35.79 -21.42 8.45
CA GLN A 144 37.12 -21.99 8.58
C GLN A 144 37.51 -21.96 10.05
#